data_9551b32f4d7e7e1e989f8f62a214a8b2
#
_entry.id   9551b32f4d7e7e1e989f8f62a214a8b2
#
_cell.length_a   1.000
_cell.length_b   1.000
_cell.length_c   1.000
_cell.angle_alpha   90.00
_cell.angle_beta   90.00
_cell.angle_gamma   90.00
#
_symmetry.space_group_name_H-M   'P 1'
#
loop_
_entity.id
_entity.type
_entity.pdbx_description
1 polymer ?
#
loop_
_entity_poly.entity_id
_entity_poly.type
_entity_poly.pdbx_seq_one_letter_code
_entity_poly.pdbx_strand_id
1 'polypeptide(L)'
;MTEEELQYIANLRATECRLNMYKSETKVWNMLQNHNKCFGLEWQTQVPIIIPYKLKEEYESKAFYIADFLEPNNNIIIEVDGEQHDAYLDVIRDNVLEELGYTTYRIKSLDVWKWYTLKDFICSVYNKERIWYNRYLV
;
A
#
# COMPACT_ATOMS: atom_id res chain seq x y z
N MET A 1 0.25 2.94 -25.94
CA MET A 1 0.87 3.84 -24.92
C MET A 1 2.23 3.25 -24.53
N THR A 2 3.25 4.09 -24.56
CA THR A 2 4.60 3.67 -24.16
C THR A 2 4.72 3.56 -22.65
N GLU A 3 5.76 2.87 -22.19
CA GLU A 3 6.06 2.78 -20.75
C GLU A 3 6.31 4.17 -20.16
N GLU A 4 6.98 5.04 -20.90
CA GLU A 4 7.26 6.41 -20.47
C GLU A 4 5.98 7.23 -20.28
N GLU A 5 5.05 7.11 -21.24
CA GLU A 5 3.75 7.78 -21.14
C GLU A 5 2.95 7.25 -19.94
N LEU A 6 2.96 5.94 -19.74
CA LEU A 6 2.26 5.32 -18.62
C LEU A 6 2.87 5.76 -17.29
N GLN A 7 4.19 5.82 -17.20
CA GLN A 7 4.88 6.28 -15.99
C GLN A 7 4.54 7.75 -15.70
N TYR A 8 4.48 8.57 -16.74
CA TYR A 8 4.10 9.98 -16.60
C TYR A 8 2.69 10.12 -16.02
N ILE A 9 1.74 9.38 -16.58
CA ILE A 9 0.34 9.40 -16.12
C ILE A 9 0.25 8.91 -14.66
N ALA A 10 0.95 7.82 -14.34
CA ALA A 10 0.96 7.27 -12.99
C ALA A 10 1.56 8.26 -11.98
N ASN A 11 2.64 8.96 -12.36
CA ASN A 11 3.26 9.96 -11.52
C ASN A 11 2.34 11.16 -11.27
N LEU A 12 1.60 11.60 -12.29
CA LEU A 12 0.61 12.67 -12.11
C LEU A 12 -0.49 12.25 -11.15
N ARG A 13 -0.98 11.04 -11.30
CA ARG A 13 -2.02 10.50 -10.43
C ARG A 13 -1.53 10.41 -8.99
N ALA A 14 -0.31 9.93 -8.79
CA ALA A 14 0.30 9.85 -7.47
C ALA A 14 0.43 11.22 -6.81
N THR A 15 0.81 12.23 -7.59
CA THR A 15 0.90 13.61 -7.10
C THR A 15 -0.45 14.13 -6.63
N GLU A 16 -1.51 13.89 -7.41
CA GLU A 16 -2.88 14.26 -7.02
C GLU A 16 -3.27 13.57 -5.70
N CYS A 17 -2.97 12.28 -5.58
CA CYS A 17 -3.29 11.52 -4.37
C CYS A 17 -2.56 12.07 -3.15
N ARG A 18 -1.29 12.46 -3.29
CA ARG A 18 -0.53 13.07 -2.19
C ARG A 18 -1.11 14.40 -1.73
N LEU A 19 -1.58 15.20 -2.68
CA LEU A 19 -2.17 16.51 -2.37
C LEU A 19 -3.56 16.38 -1.73
N ASN A 20 -4.23 15.26 -1.94
CA ASN A 20 -5.62 15.04 -1.53
C ASN A 20 -5.77 13.80 -0.63
N MET A 21 -4.80 13.53 0.21
CA MET A 21 -4.87 12.39 1.12
C MET A 21 -6.06 12.51 2.08
N TYR A 22 -6.75 11.38 2.30
CA TYR A 22 -7.80 11.32 3.30
C TYR A 22 -7.20 11.45 4.70
N LYS A 23 -8.03 11.89 5.66
CA LYS A 23 -7.56 12.08 7.05
C LYS A 23 -7.00 10.80 7.67
N SER A 24 -7.62 9.65 7.37
CA SER A 24 -7.13 8.35 7.86
C SER A 24 -5.76 8.02 7.29
N GLU A 25 -5.53 8.31 6.01
CA GLU A 25 -4.22 8.11 5.38
C GLU A 25 -3.17 9.02 6.02
N THR A 26 -3.51 10.29 6.26
CA THR A 26 -2.61 11.23 6.91
C THR A 26 -2.21 10.77 8.31
N LYS A 27 -3.16 10.20 9.06
CA LYS A 27 -2.87 9.67 10.39
C LYS A 27 -1.88 8.50 10.32
N VAL A 28 -2.07 7.58 9.40
CA VAL A 28 -1.15 6.46 9.19
C VAL A 28 0.22 6.99 8.77
N TRP A 29 0.25 7.95 7.84
CA TRP A 29 1.49 8.56 7.36
C TRP A 29 2.31 9.17 8.50
N ASN A 30 1.65 9.93 9.38
CA ASN A 30 2.32 10.56 10.52
C ASN A 30 2.91 9.51 11.47
N MET A 31 2.19 8.41 11.69
CA MET A 31 2.68 7.33 12.54
C MET A 31 3.89 6.64 11.90
N LEU A 32 3.83 6.35 10.60
CA LEU A 32 4.94 5.72 9.89
C LEU A 32 6.19 6.62 9.91
N GLN A 33 6.04 7.92 9.74
CA GLN A 33 7.15 8.87 9.79
C GLN A 33 7.83 8.86 11.16
N ASN A 34 7.06 8.78 12.23
CA ASN A 34 7.61 8.72 13.59
C ASN A 34 8.40 7.44 13.82
N HIS A 35 8.01 6.34 13.18
CA HIS A 35 8.66 5.05 13.33
C HIS A 35 9.89 4.86 12.42
N ASN A 36 9.99 5.62 11.31
CA ASN A 36 11.11 5.51 10.38
C ASN A 36 12.48 5.59 11.07
N LYS A 37 12.60 6.53 12.01
CA LYS A 37 13.86 6.76 12.71
C LYS A 37 14.22 5.63 13.67
N CYS A 38 13.20 4.96 14.23
CA CYS A 38 13.40 3.93 15.24
C CYS A 38 13.78 2.57 14.63
N PHE A 39 13.31 2.28 13.42
CA PHE A 39 13.45 0.96 12.82
C PHE A 39 14.28 0.96 11.53
N GLY A 40 14.84 2.11 11.15
CA GLY A 40 15.65 2.20 9.93
C GLY A 40 14.86 1.98 8.65
N LEU A 41 13.54 2.16 8.69
CA LEU A 41 12.67 2.00 7.55
C LEU A 41 12.39 3.34 6.89
N GLU A 42 12.21 3.32 5.57
CA GLU A 42 11.92 4.52 4.80
C GLU A 42 10.61 4.36 4.05
N TRP A 43 9.52 4.79 4.68
CA TRP A 43 8.21 4.76 4.06
C TRP A 43 8.02 5.91 3.08
N GLN A 44 7.35 5.59 1.97
CA GLN A 44 6.94 6.56 0.96
C GLN A 44 5.42 6.49 0.87
N THR A 45 4.78 7.61 0.51
CA THR A 45 3.33 7.65 0.36
C THR A 45 2.92 7.90 -1.07
N GLN A 46 1.80 7.31 -1.47
CA GLN A 46 1.19 7.48 -2.80
C GLN A 46 2.20 7.19 -3.90
N VAL A 47 2.65 5.95 -3.95
CA VAL A 47 3.72 5.51 -4.85
C VAL A 47 3.15 4.77 -6.05
N PRO A 48 3.41 5.23 -7.28
CA PRO A 48 2.94 4.53 -8.47
C PRO A 48 3.76 3.27 -8.73
N ILE A 49 3.07 2.18 -9.03
CA ILE A 49 3.69 0.90 -9.40
C ILE A 49 3.14 0.50 -10.76
N ILE A 50 4.02 0.46 -11.75
CA ILE A 50 3.66 0.07 -13.11
C ILE A 50 3.63 -1.46 -13.20
N ILE A 51 2.55 -1.98 -13.76
CA ILE A 51 2.42 -3.42 -13.95
C ILE A 51 2.92 -3.78 -15.34
N PRO A 52 3.91 -4.70 -15.47
CA PRO A 52 4.37 -5.15 -16.77
C PRO A 52 3.22 -5.68 -17.60
N TYR A 53 3.23 -5.41 -18.90
CA TYR A 53 2.13 -5.76 -19.81
C TYR A 53 1.73 -7.24 -19.71
N LYS A 54 2.70 -8.13 -19.64
CA LYS A 54 2.45 -9.57 -19.54
C LYS A 54 1.63 -9.93 -18.30
N LEU A 55 1.98 -9.35 -17.15
CA LEU A 55 1.27 -9.61 -15.90
C LEU A 55 -0.11 -8.94 -15.90
N LYS A 56 -0.20 -7.74 -16.48
CA LYS A 56 -1.46 -7.05 -16.63
C LYS A 56 -2.47 -7.91 -17.38
N GLU A 57 -2.06 -8.51 -18.48
CA GLU A 57 -2.93 -9.39 -19.28
C GLU A 57 -3.26 -10.69 -18.54
N GLU A 58 -2.26 -11.30 -17.91
CA GLU A 58 -2.44 -12.57 -17.19
C GLU A 58 -3.41 -12.44 -16.02
N TYR A 59 -3.28 -11.38 -15.23
CA TYR A 59 -4.11 -11.17 -14.04
C TYR A 59 -5.34 -10.30 -14.30
N GLU A 60 -5.49 -9.80 -15.52
CA GLU A 60 -6.57 -8.85 -15.88
C GLU A 60 -6.56 -7.63 -14.93
N SER A 61 -5.37 -7.16 -14.62
CA SER A 61 -5.17 -6.05 -13.71
C SER A 61 -5.17 -4.71 -14.43
N LYS A 62 -5.10 -3.64 -13.64
CA LYS A 62 -4.84 -2.30 -14.17
C LYS A 62 -3.39 -2.20 -14.64
N ALA A 63 -3.11 -1.20 -15.47
CA ALA A 63 -1.76 -0.95 -15.99
C ALA A 63 -0.83 -0.41 -14.90
N PHE A 64 -1.37 0.25 -13.88
CA PHE A 64 -0.61 0.71 -12.72
C PHE A 64 -1.52 0.82 -11.52
N TYR A 65 -0.90 0.83 -10.34
CA TYR A 65 -1.58 1.08 -9.07
C TYR A 65 -0.82 2.16 -8.31
N ILE A 66 -1.54 2.88 -7.45
CA ILE A 66 -0.93 3.83 -6.53
C ILE A 66 -0.99 3.19 -5.14
N ALA A 67 0.16 2.83 -4.59
CA ALA A 67 0.23 2.29 -3.23
C ALA A 67 0.07 3.43 -2.23
N ASP A 68 -0.80 3.26 -1.22
CA ASP A 68 -0.96 4.29 -0.20
C ASP A 68 0.37 4.53 0.51
N PHE A 69 1.02 3.46 0.94
CA PHE A 69 2.34 3.53 1.58
C PHE A 69 3.20 2.37 1.10
N LEU A 70 4.44 2.66 0.77
CA LEU A 70 5.41 1.67 0.32
C LEU A 70 6.70 1.80 1.13
N GLU A 71 7.18 0.67 1.66
CA GLU A 71 8.53 0.55 2.19
C GLU A 71 9.37 -0.20 1.15
N PRO A 72 10.20 0.50 0.37
CA PRO A 72 10.83 -0.09 -0.81
C PRO A 72 11.93 -1.10 -0.52
N ASN A 73 12.58 -1.00 0.63
CA ASN A 73 13.69 -1.92 0.96
C ASN A 73 13.20 -3.33 1.27
N ASN A 74 11.98 -3.44 1.80
CA ASN A 74 11.38 -4.71 2.16
C ASN A 74 10.16 -5.06 1.31
N ASN A 75 9.84 -4.23 0.33
CA ASN A 75 8.69 -4.42 -0.58
C ASN A 75 7.37 -4.62 0.18
N ILE A 76 7.13 -3.76 1.16
CA ILE A 76 5.91 -3.80 1.96
C ILE A 76 5.00 -2.66 1.52
N ILE A 77 3.73 -3.00 1.29
CA ILE A 77 2.69 -2.03 0.98
C ILE A 77 1.67 -2.02 2.13
N ILE A 78 1.28 -0.84 2.57
CA ILE A 78 0.14 -0.66 3.47
C ILE A 78 -0.95 0.07 2.70
N GLU A 79 -2.17 -0.46 2.75
CA GLU A 79 -3.35 0.15 2.15
C GLU A 79 -4.36 0.47 3.23
N VAL A 80 -4.94 1.68 3.14
CA VAL A 80 -6.03 2.08 4.02
C VAL A 80 -7.32 1.98 3.23
N ASP A 81 -8.14 0.97 3.55
CA ASP A 81 -9.34 0.67 2.78
C ASP A 81 -10.54 1.46 3.28
N GLY A 82 -11.18 2.21 2.37
CA GLY A 82 -12.45 2.88 2.64
C GLY A 82 -13.62 1.92 2.64
N GLU A 83 -14.81 2.41 3.00
CA GLU A 83 -16.03 1.59 3.08
C GLU A 83 -16.48 1.04 1.74
N GLN A 84 -16.12 1.70 0.64
CA GLN A 84 -16.58 1.35 -0.71
C GLN A 84 -15.52 0.63 -1.55
N HIS A 85 -14.59 -0.06 -0.92
CA HIS A 85 -13.61 -0.83 -1.68
C HIS A 85 -14.27 -2.06 -2.31
N ASP A 86 -13.77 -2.47 -3.48
CA ASP A 86 -14.25 -3.66 -4.19
C ASP A 86 -13.33 -4.83 -3.88
N ALA A 87 -13.85 -5.82 -3.13
CA ALA A 87 -13.05 -6.96 -2.71
C ALA A 87 -12.51 -7.78 -3.88
N TYR A 88 -13.27 -7.88 -4.98
CA TYR A 88 -12.82 -8.62 -6.16
C TYR A 88 -11.62 -7.92 -6.81
N LEU A 89 -11.70 -6.60 -6.97
CA LEU A 89 -10.60 -5.82 -7.55
C LEU A 89 -9.38 -5.81 -6.63
N ASP A 90 -9.59 -5.83 -5.33
CA ASP A 90 -8.49 -5.91 -4.36
C ASP A 90 -7.73 -7.23 -4.47
N VAL A 91 -8.43 -8.35 -4.69
CA VAL A 91 -7.80 -9.65 -4.88
C VAL A 91 -6.90 -9.64 -6.11
N ILE A 92 -7.41 -9.10 -7.23
CA ILE A 92 -6.61 -8.97 -8.46
C ILE A 92 -5.37 -8.13 -8.21
N ARG A 93 -5.54 -6.98 -7.57
CA ARG A 93 -4.46 -6.06 -7.24
C ARG A 93 -3.40 -6.73 -6.38
N ASP A 94 -3.84 -7.37 -5.28
CA ASP A 94 -2.92 -8.00 -4.34
C ASP A 94 -2.16 -9.16 -4.99
N ASN A 95 -2.83 -9.94 -5.85
CA ASN A 95 -2.20 -11.06 -6.54
C ASN A 95 -1.13 -10.60 -7.52
N VAL A 96 -1.39 -9.57 -8.33
CA VAL A 96 -0.40 -9.09 -9.27
C VAL A 96 0.77 -8.40 -8.56
N LEU A 97 0.51 -7.69 -7.48
CA LEU A 97 1.57 -7.05 -6.69
C LEU A 97 2.42 -8.10 -5.96
N GLU A 98 1.80 -9.17 -5.47
CA GLU A 98 2.53 -10.28 -4.85
C GLU A 98 3.46 -10.95 -5.87
N GLU A 99 3.00 -11.14 -7.10
CA GLU A 99 3.84 -11.68 -8.17
C GLU A 99 5.07 -10.79 -8.43
N LEU A 100 4.93 -9.49 -8.23
CA LEU A 100 6.04 -8.54 -8.34
C LEU A 100 6.92 -8.48 -7.08
N GLY A 101 6.59 -9.26 -6.07
CA GLY A 101 7.40 -9.38 -4.85
C GLY A 101 6.94 -8.50 -3.69
N TYR A 102 5.79 -7.85 -3.80
CA TYR A 102 5.26 -7.02 -2.72
C TYR A 102 4.36 -7.81 -1.78
N THR A 103 4.38 -7.45 -0.50
CA THR A 103 3.43 -7.96 0.49
C THR A 103 2.54 -6.80 0.92
N THR A 104 1.23 -6.97 0.76
CA THR A 104 0.25 -5.93 1.09
C THR A 104 -0.43 -6.22 2.43
N TYR A 105 -0.46 -5.21 3.30
CA TYR A 105 -1.18 -5.23 4.57
C TYR A 105 -2.29 -4.19 4.48
N ARG A 106 -3.50 -4.56 4.90
CA ARG A 106 -4.66 -3.68 4.79
C ARG A 106 -5.25 -3.37 6.16
N ILE A 107 -5.63 -2.10 6.35
CA ILE A 107 -6.37 -1.67 7.52
C ILE A 107 -7.59 -0.87 7.05
N LYS A 108 -8.73 -1.12 7.68
CA LYS A 108 -9.94 -0.35 7.37
C LYS A 108 -9.80 1.08 7.87
N SER A 109 -10.26 2.06 7.09
CA SER A 109 -10.17 3.46 7.45
C SER A 109 -10.79 3.77 8.81
N LEU A 110 -11.88 3.09 9.16
CA LEU A 110 -12.51 3.27 10.48
C LEU A 110 -11.64 2.79 11.63
N ASP A 111 -10.85 1.73 11.41
CA ASP A 111 -9.99 1.14 12.43
C ASP A 111 -8.76 2.00 12.70
N VAL A 112 -8.39 2.86 11.78
CA VAL A 112 -7.25 3.77 11.93
C VAL A 112 -7.44 4.70 13.14
N TRP A 113 -8.70 5.04 13.47
CA TRP A 113 -9.04 5.94 14.57
C TRP A 113 -9.02 5.28 15.94
N LYS A 114 -8.91 3.95 15.98
CA LYS A 114 -8.75 3.19 17.21
C LYS A 114 -7.25 3.03 17.45
N TRP A 115 -6.69 3.86 18.31
CA TRP A 115 -5.23 3.96 18.46
C TRP A 115 -4.55 2.61 18.74
N TYR A 116 -5.17 1.77 19.57
CA TYR A 116 -4.60 0.46 19.89
C TYR A 116 -4.63 -0.50 18.68
N THR A 117 -5.67 -0.41 17.85
CA THR A 117 -5.76 -1.21 16.61
C THR A 117 -4.70 -0.77 15.61
N LEU A 118 -4.56 0.54 15.42
CA LEU A 118 -3.56 1.08 14.51
C LEU A 118 -2.14 0.73 14.98
N LYS A 119 -1.87 0.91 16.29
CA LYS A 119 -0.57 0.58 16.87
C LYS A 119 -0.24 -0.91 16.68
N ASP A 120 -1.20 -1.78 16.98
CA ASP A 120 -1.04 -3.22 16.85
C ASP A 120 -0.80 -3.61 15.38
N PHE A 121 -1.54 -3.00 14.47
CA PHE A 121 -1.36 -3.21 13.04
C PHE A 121 0.06 -2.82 12.59
N ILE A 122 0.52 -1.63 12.94
CA ILE A 122 1.86 -1.15 12.56
C ILE A 122 2.94 -2.07 13.16
N CYS A 123 2.78 -2.48 14.41
CA CYS A 123 3.71 -3.42 15.03
C CYS A 123 3.72 -4.77 14.29
N SER A 124 2.55 -5.24 13.84
CA SER A 124 2.45 -6.48 13.06
C SER A 124 3.20 -6.38 11.74
N VAL A 125 3.11 -5.23 11.06
CA VAL A 125 3.84 -5.00 9.82
C VAL A 125 5.35 -5.03 10.06
N TYR A 126 5.83 -4.36 11.11
CA TYR A 126 7.26 -4.32 11.43
C TYR A 126 7.79 -5.67 11.90
N ASN A 127 6.94 -6.50 12.48
CA ASN A 127 7.33 -7.83 12.98
C ASN A 127 6.83 -8.94 12.05
N LYS A 128 6.85 -8.70 10.75
CA LYS A 128 6.32 -9.60 9.73
C LYS A 128 6.85 -11.04 9.80
N GLU A 129 7.98 -11.26 10.44
CA GLU A 129 8.57 -12.59 10.61
C GLU A 129 8.03 -13.34 11.83
N ARG A 130 7.21 -12.68 12.65
CA ARG A 130 6.62 -13.28 13.85
C ARG A 130 5.24 -13.83 13.53
N ILE A 131 4.90 -14.95 14.14
CA ILE A 131 3.66 -15.67 13.88
C ILE A 131 2.41 -14.78 14.05
N TRP A 132 2.38 -13.96 15.09
CA TRP A 132 1.18 -13.18 15.39
C TRP A 132 0.84 -12.08 14.38
N TYR A 133 1.76 -11.67 13.54
CA TYR A 133 1.46 -10.65 12.54
C TYR A 133 0.46 -11.16 11.49
N ASN A 134 0.36 -12.47 11.31
CA ASN A 134 -0.51 -13.08 10.31
C ASN A 134 -1.98 -12.72 10.48
N ARG A 135 -2.40 -12.27 11.66
CA ARG A 135 -3.79 -11.86 11.90
C ARG A 135 -4.27 -10.74 10.97
N TYR A 136 -3.34 -9.99 10.37
CA TYR A 136 -3.67 -8.90 9.45
C TYR A 136 -3.43 -9.24 7.99
N LEU A 137 -2.97 -10.44 7.68
CA LEU A 137 -2.72 -10.89 6.32
C LEU A 137 -3.95 -11.48 5.64
N VAL A 138 -4.93 -11.81 6.39
CA VAL A 138 -6.09 -12.57 5.89
C VAL A 138 -7.17 -11.66 5.34
#